data_20a343ace55cf2a73f9d5dc5013205c4
#
_entry.id   20a343ace55cf2a73f9d5dc5013205c4
#
_cell.length_a   1.000
_cell.length_b   1.000
_cell.length_c   1.000
_cell.angle_alpha   90.00
_cell.angle_beta   90.00
_cell.angle_gamma   90.00
#
_symmetry.space_group_name_H-M   'P 1'
#
loop_
_entity.id
_entity.type
_entity.pdbx_description
1 polymer ?
#
loop_
_entity_poly.entity_id
_entity_poly.type
_entity_poly.pdbx_seq_one_letter_code
_entity_poly.pdbx_strand_id
1 'polypeptide(L)'
;LLAELLAKQMSLRAHLAEFLGTAIIAATVIGSGMMAQQLSDDILLQLLVNTIATVFILALVIWLLAPISGAYFNPAVLVVALSRKMISLRVFFSFTIVQCAGAVAGAVLANGIFERALIGPSTNVRDGGWLIVSEILATAGLVATIFIAINQGRSENVFG
;
A
#
# COMPACT_ATOMS: atom_id res chain seq x y z
N LEU A 1 10.41 26.43 -3.22
CA LEU A 1 10.04 25.16 -3.86
C LEU A 1 10.25 23.95 -2.94
N LEU A 2 11.51 23.64 -2.47
CA LEU A 2 11.76 22.47 -1.60
C LEU A 2 11.05 22.61 -0.25
N ALA A 3 11.09 23.79 0.39
CA ALA A 3 10.40 24.05 1.65
C ALA A 3 8.87 23.92 1.51
N GLU A 4 8.30 24.34 0.41
CA GLU A 4 6.87 24.20 0.12
C GLU A 4 6.46 22.73 -0.09
N LEU A 5 7.29 21.96 -0.80
CA LEU A 5 7.07 20.52 -0.98
C LEU A 5 7.11 19.78 0.37
N LEU A 6 8.09 20.08 1.22
CA LEU A 6 8.20 19.51 2.56
C LEU A 6 7.03 19.93 3.47
N ALA A 7 6.61 21.20 3.39
CA ALA A 7 5.44 21.68 4.12
C ALA A 7 4.15 20.99 3.67
N LYS A 8 3.99 20.75 2.36
CA LYS A 8 2.87 20.02 1.79
C LYS A 8 2.84 18.58 2.31
N GLN A 9 3.98 17.88 2.31
CA GLN A 9 4.09 16.50 2.81
C GLN A 9 3.84 16.41 4.32
N MET A 10 4.15 17.44 5.10
CA MET A 10 3.86 17.49 6.54
C MET A 10 2.44 17.95 6.87
N SER A 11 1.59 18.23 5.89
CA SER A 11 0.21 18.67 6.10
C SER A 11 -0.66 17.53 6.66
N LEU A 12 -1.68 17.88 7.43
CA LEU A 12 -2.70 16.91 7.90
C LEU A 12 -3.36 16.19 6.72
N ARG A 13 -3.59 16.88 5.61
CA ARG A 13 -4.19 16.29 4.39
C ARG A 13 -3.32 15.17 3.83
N ALA A 14 -2.00 15.34 3.79
CA ALA A 14 -1.08 14.32 3.33
C ALA A 14 -1.07 13.09 4.25
N HIS A 15 -1.07 13.29 5.57
CA HIS A 15 -1.15 12.19 6.54
C HIS A 15 -2.47 11.44 6.45
N LEU A 16 -3.59 12.16 6.30
CA LEU A 16 -4.89 11.52 6.08
C LEU A 16 -4.94 10.75 4.77
N ALA A 17 -4.34 11.26 3.70
CA ALA A 17 -4.25 10.56 2.42
C ALA A 17 -3.44 9.25 2.54
N GLU A 18 -2.29 9.27 3.21
CA GLU A 18 -1.48 8.07 3.46
C GLU A 18 -2.21 7.06 4.35
N PHE A 19 -2.87 7.53 5.42
CA PHE A 19 -3.69 6.68 6.29
C PHE A 19 -4.84 6.02 5.52
N LEU A 20 -5.68 6.83 4.85
CA LEU A 20 -6.86 6.35 4.15
C LEU A 20 -6.49 5.47 2.96
N GLY A 21 -5.49 5.86 2.16
CA GLY A 21 -5.02 5.05 1.04
C GLY A 21 -4.55 3.69 1.50
N THR A 22 -3.72 3.62 2.54
CA THR A 22 -3.25 2.36 3.11
C THR A 22 -4.38 1.54 3.71
N ALA A 23 -5.34 2.18 4.41
CA ALA A 23 -6.50 1.49 4.98
C ALA A 23 -7.39 0.88 3.89
N ILE A 24 -7.67 1.62 2.83
CA ILE A 24 -8.48 1.16 1.69
C ILE A 24 -7.77 -0.01 0.98
N ILE A 25 -6.46 0.09 0.72
CA ILE A 25 -5.69 -0.99 0.12
C ILE A 25 -5.76 -2.24 0.99
N ALA A 26 -5.46 -2.12 2.29
CA ALA A 26 -5.47 -3.25 3.21
C ALA A 26 -6.86 -3.89 3.31
N ALA A 27 -7.92 -3.09 3.44
CA ALA A 27 -9.29 -3.59 3.49
C ALA A 27 -9.68 -4.32 2.20
N THR A 28 -9.28 -3.79 1.04
CA THR A 28 -9.58 -4.41 -0.26
C THR A 28 -8.82 -5.73 -0.45
N VAL A 29 -7.53 -5.75 -0.15
CA VAL A 29 -6.69 -6.96 -0.27
C VAL A 29 -7.21 -8.08 0.63
N ILE A 30 -7.48 -7.77 1.89
CA ILE A 30 -8.00 -8.76 2.85
C ILE A 30 -9.43 -9.16 2.49
N GLY A 31 -10.30 -8.19 2.24
CA GLY A 31 -11.71 -8.42 1.96
C GLY A 31 -11.94 -9.19 0.65
N SER A 32 -11.23 -8.86 -0.42
CA SER A 32 -11.33 -9.60 -1.70
C SER A 32 -10.83 -11.04 -1.57
N GLY A 33 -9.78 -11.28 -0.77
CA GLY A 33 -9.32 -12.62 -0.45
C GLY A 33 -10.36 -13.43 0.33
N MET A 34 -10.98 -12.83 1.37
CA MET A 34 -12.04 -13.47 2.14
C MET A 34 -13.27 -13.77 1.27
N MET A 35 -13.70 -12.83 0.43
CA MET A 35 -14.82 -13.02 -0.48
C MET A 35 -14.54 -14.15 -1.47
N ALA A 36 -13.34 -14.18 -2.06
CA ALA A 36 -12.95 -15.21 -3.01
C ALA A 36 -12.95 -16.60 -2.36
N GLN A 37 -12.50 -16.73 -1.10
CA GLN A 37 -12.54 -17.99 -0.34
C GLN A 37 -13.98 -18.44 -0.01
N GLN A 38 -14.92 -17.53 0.15
CA GLN A 38 -16.33 -17.88 0.38
C GLN A 38 -17.05 -18.35 -0.89
N LEU A 39 -16.60 -17.87 -2.06
CA LEU A 39 -17.28 -18.11 -3.34
C LEU A 39 -16.70 -19.26 -4.15
N SER A 40 -15.47 -19.71 -3.87
CA SER A 40 -14.79 -20.75 -4.64
C SER A 40 -13.73 -21.46 -3.81
N ASP A 41 -13.62 -22.77 -4.00
CA ASP A 41 -12.53 -23.59 -3.45
C ASP A 41 -11.31 -23.64 -4.38
N ASP A 42 -11.41 -23.09 -5.58
CA ASP A 42 -10.31 -23.02 -6.54
C ASP A 42 -9.31 -21.93 -6.12
N ILE A 43 -8.15 -22.37 -5.65
CA ILE A 43 -7.07 -21.49 -5.16
C ILE A 43 -6.56 -20.55 -6.27
N LEU A 44 -6.50 -21.03 -7.52
CA LEU A 44 -6.07 -20.20 -8.65
C LEU A 44 -7.05 -19.04 -8.89
N LEU A 45 -8.35 -19.35 -8.85
CA LEU A 45 -9.40 -18.34 -9.01
C LEU A 45 -9.39 -17.35 -7.84
N GLN A 46 -9.23 -17.83 -6.60
CA GLN A 46 -9.10 -16.96 -5.42
C GLN A 46 -7.93 -15.98 -5.58
N LEU A 47 -6.77 -16.48 -6.01
CA LEU A 47 -5.57 -15.65 -6.22
C LEU A 47 -5.80 -14.64 -7.35
N LEU A 48 -6.40 -15.05 -8.45
CA LEU A 48 -6.68 -14.17 -9.59
C LEU A 48 -7.60 -13.02 -9.21
N VAL A 49 -8.73 -13.31 -8.54
CA VAL A 49 -9.70 -12.29 -8.09
C VAL A 49 -9.05 -11.32 -7.11
N ASN A 50 -8.30 -11.83 -6.13
CA ASN A 50 -7.58 -10.99 -5.18
C ASN A 50 -6.54 -10.09 -5.86
N THR A 51 -5.80 -10.62 -6.84
CA THR A 51 -4.82 -9.85 -7.61
C THR A 51 -5.48 -8.74 -8.41
N ILE A 52 -6.56 -9.04 -9.11
CA ILE A 52 -7.32 -8.04 -9.90
C ILE A 52 -7.83 -6.92 -8.98
N ALA A 53 -8.49 -7.27 -7.87
CA ALA A 53 -8.98 -6.29 -6.91
C ALA A 53 -7.85 -5.40 -6.36
N THR A 54 -6.70 -6.00 -6.04
CA THR A 54 -5.51 -5.28 -5.54
C THR A 54 -4.96 -4.30 -6.57
N VAL A 55 -4.81 -4.72 -7.82
CA VAL A 55 -4.29 -3.85 -8.90
C VAL A 55 -5.22 -2.66 -9.13
N PHE A 56 -6.54 -2.90 -9.23
CA PHE A 56 -7.49 -1.81 -9.45
C PHE A 56 -7.54 -0.82 -8.29
N ILE A 57 -7.59 -1.30 -7.04
CA ILE A 57 -7.65 -0.38 -5.90
C ILE A 57 -6.36 0.41 -5.75
N LEU A 58 -5.21 -0.24 -5.96
CA LEU A 58 -3.92 0.44 -5.89
C LEU A 58 -3.84 1.55 -6.95
N ALA A 59 -4.21 1.26 -8.20
CA ALA A 59 -4.23 2.25 -9.27
C ALA A 59 -5.17 3.43 -8.94
N LEU A 60 -6.38 3.14 -8.44
CA LEU A 60 -7.38 4.14 -8.09
C LEU A 60 -6.89 5.07 -6.95
N VAL A 61 -6.38 4.51 -5.85
CA VAL A 61 -5.96 5.34 -4.71
C VAL A 61 -4.69 6.13 -5.03
N ILE A 62 -3.78 5.59 -5.86
CA ILE A 62 -2.63 6.35 -6.35
C ILE A 62 -3.12 7.53 -7.20
N TRP A 63 -3.99 7.29 -8.16
CA TRP A 63 -4.53 8.34 -9.02
C TRP A 63 -5.22 9.46 -8.22
N LEU A 64 -6.02 9.11 -7.22
CA LEU A 64 -6.75 10.08 -6.40
C LEU A 64 -5.85 10.83 -5.41
N LEU A 65 -4.89 10.15 -4.78
CA LEU A 65 -4.19 10.66 -3.60
C LEU A 65 -2.73 11.11 -3.89
N ALA A 66 -2.16 10.74 -5.05
CA ALA A 66 -0.81 11.19 -5.41
C ALA A 66 -0.65 12.71 -5.43
N PRO A 67 -1.62 13.51 -5.91
CA PRO A 67 -1.51 14.96 -5.85
C PRO A 67 -1.49 15.53 -4.43
N ILE A 68 -1.93 14.75 -3.42
CA ILE A 68 -2.05 15.18 -2.02
C ILE A 68 -0.81 14.82 -1.22
N SER A 69 -0.42 13.52 -1.20
CA SER A 69 0.68 13.00 -0.36
C SER A 69 1.90 12.54 -1.16
N GLY A 70 1.72 12.20 -2.42
CA GLY A 70 2.68 11.45 -3.23
C GLY A 70 2.32 9.96 -3.33
N ALA A 71 1.26 9.51 -2.61
CA ALA A 71 0.71 8.15 -2.66
C ALA A 71 1.76 7.04 -2.44
N TYR A 72 2.52 7.13 -1.37
CA TYR A 72 3.54 6.13 -1.05
C TYR A 72 2.92 4.83 -0.53
N PHE A 73 1.99 4.90 0.42
CA PHE A 73 1.20 3.82 1.02
C PHE A 73 1.99 2.59 1.51
N ASN A 74 3.30 2.64 1.46
CA ASN A 74 4.17 1.52 1.78
C ASN A 74 5.49 2.01 2.38
N PRO A 75 5.89 1.55 3.58
CA PRO A 75 7.16 1.91 4.19
C PRO A 75 8.39 1.57 3.33
N ALA A 76 8.35 0.48 2.55
CA ALA A 76 9.47 0.13 1.66
C ALA A 76 9.65 1.16 0.53
N VAL A 77 8.55 1.70 0.00
CA VAL A 77 8.58 2.82 -0.98
C VAL A 77 9.15 4.07 -0.33
N LEU A 78 8.78 4.36 0.93
CA LEU A 78 9.33 5.49 1.69
C LEU A 78 10.85 5.35 1.92
N VAL A 79 11.37 4.15 2.16
CA VAL A 79 12.83 3.93 2.30
C VAL A 79 13.56 4.38 1.04
N VAL A 80 13.05 4.01 -0.14
CA VAL A 80 13.68 4.41 -1.40
C VAL A 80 13.48 5.89 -1.69
N ALA A 81 12.30 6.46 -1.40
CA ALA A 81 12.06 7.90 -1.51
C ALA A 81 13.02 8.71 -0.60
N LEU A 82 13.26 8.21 0.61
CA LEU A 82 14.22 8.81 1.54
C LEU A 82 15.66 8.71 1.01
N SER A 83 16.10 7.55 0.52
CA SER A 83 17.44 7.36 -0.04
C SER A 83 17.69 8.26 -1.26
N ARG A 84 16.64 8.56 -2.03
CA ARG A 84 16.67 9.50 -3.17
C ARG A 84 16.46 10.97 -2.76
N LYS A 85 16.39 11.27 -1.47
CA LYS A 85 16.17 12.62 -0.92
C LYS A 85 14.87 13.30 -1.40
N MET A 86 13.87 12.50 -1.79
CA MET A 86 12.55 12.98 -2.19
C MET A 86 11.69 13.36 -0.98
N ILE A 87 11.97 12.78 0.17
CA ILE A 87 11.32 13.05 1.46
C ILE A 87 12.36 13.27 2.56
N SER A 88 11.93 13.92 3.64
CA SER A 88 12.76 14.07 4.84
C SER A 88 12.58 12.89 5.81
N LEU A 89 13.51 12.71 6.75
CA LEU A 89 13.38 11.73 7.83
C LEU A 89 12.09 11.93 8.65
N ARG A 90 11.67 13.17 8.87
CA ARG A 90 10.42 13.47 9.59
C ARG A 90 9.20 12.93 8.82
N VAL A 91 9.15 13.16 7.51
CA VAL A 91 8.08 12.63 6.63
C VAL A 91 8.12 11.10 6.63
N PHE A 92 9.31 10.50 6.52
CA PHE A 92 9.48 9.05 6.55
C PHE A 92 8.84 8.42 7.80
N PHE A 93 9.22 8.87 8.99
CA PHE A 93 8.69 8.33 10.23
C PHE A 93 7.20 8.62 10.41
N SER A 94 6.76 9.85 10.14
CA SER A 94 5.35 10.21 10.31
C SER A 94 4.45 9.45 9.35
N PHE A 95 4.83 9.30 8.09
CA PHE A 95 4.07 8.51 7.11
C PHE A 95 4.08 7.02 7.45
N THR A 96 5.22 6.46 7.86
CA THR A 96 5.29 5.06 8.31
C THR A 96 4.29 4.78 9.43
N ILE A 97 4.21 5.67 10.44
CA ILE A 97 3.26 5.51 11.56
C ILE A 97 1.81 5.52 11.06
N VAL A 98 1.43 6.50 10.23
CA VAL A 98 0.04 6.60 9.76
C VAL A 98 -0.31 5.49 8.76
N GLN A 99 0.64 5.02 7.96
CA GLN A 99 0.47 3.85 7.09
C GLN A 99 0.23 2.58 7.90
N CYS A 100 1.03 2.33 8.94
CA CYS A 100 0.81 1.19 9.84
C CYS A 100 -0.56 1.27 10.53
N ALA A 101 -0.95 2.43 11.02
CA ALA A 101 -2.28 2.65 11.61
C ALA A 101 -3.40 2.43 10.58
N GLY A 102 -3.21 2.91 9.34
CA GLY A 102 -4.14 2.70 8.24
C GLY A 102 -4.27 1.21 7.87
N ALA A 103 -3.16 0.48 7.79
CA ALA A 103 -3.18 -0.96 7.51
C ALA A 103 -3.96 -1.74 8.59
N VAL A 104 -3.75 -1.42 9.86
CA VAL A 104 -4.50 -2.02 10.97
C VAL A 104 -5.99 -1.66 10.87
N ALA A 105 -6.33 -0.40 10.62
CA ALA A 105 -7.71 0.03 10.47
C ALA A 105 -8.41 -0.68 9.29
N GLY A 106 -7.73 -0.82 8.16
CA GLY A 106 -8.22 -1.56 7.00
C GLY A 106 -8.44 -3.05 7.29
N ALA A 107 -7.52 -3.68 8.01
CA ALA A 107 -7.67 -5.08 8.41
C ALA A 107 -8.85 -5.28 9.38
N VAL A 108 -9.01 -4.40 10.38
CA VAL A 108 -10.15 -4.42 11.30
C VAL A 108 -11.46 -4.22 10.55
N LEU A 109 -11.52 -3.30 9.60
CA LEU A 109 -12.70 -3.06 8.78
C LEU A 109 -13.06 -4.30 7.95
N ALA A 110 -12.10 -4.91 7.27
CA ALA A 110 -12.33 -6.13 6.49
C ALA A 110 -12.81 -7.27 7.38
N ASN A 111 -12.16 -7.51 8.52
CA ASN A 111 -12.59 -8.53 9.48
C ASN A 111 -14.03 -8.30 9.97
N GLY A 112 -14.38 -7.04 10.28
CA GLY A 112 -15.73 -6.68 10.71
C GLY A 112 -16.79 -6.93 9.64
N ILE A 113 -16.51 -6.56 8.36
CA ILE A 113 -17.42 -6.80 7.24
C ILE A 113 -17.69 -8.30 7.04
N PHE A 114 -16.70 -9.14 7.26
CA PHE A 114 -16.80 -10.60 7.09
C PHE A 114 -17.10 -11.35 8.39
N GLU A 115 -17.56 -10.66 9.44
CA GLU A 115 -17.96 -11.23 10.74
C GLU A 115 -16.86 -12.10 11.38
N ARG A 116 -15.60 -11.73 11.17
CA ARG A 116 -14.45 -12.39 11.80
C ARG A 116 -14.00 -11.63 13.04
N ALA A 117 -13.17 -12.27 13.87
CA ALA A 117 -12.53 -11.58 15.00
C ALA A 117 -11.77 -10.34 14.50
N LEU A 118 -12.10 -9.17 15.04
CA LEU A 118 -11.56 -7.89 14.57
C LEU A 118 -10.03 -7.86 14.61
N ILE A 119 -9.45 -8.45 15.66
CA ILE A 119 -8.01 -8.58 15.87
C ILE A 119 -7.72 -10.03 16.22
N GLY A 120 -6.80 -10.65 15.49
CA GLY A 120 -6.37 -12.02 15.75
C GLY A 120 -5.02 -12.30 15.07
N PRO A 121 -4.22 -13.23 15.62
CA PRO A 121 -3.00 -13.68 14.97
C PRO A 121 -3.32 -14.40 13.67
N SER A 122 -2.46 -14.24 12.66
CA SER A 122 -2.55 -15.07 11.45
C SER A 122 -2.31 -16.53 11.81
N THR A 123 -3.20 -17.40 11.34
CA THR A 123 -3.06 -18.86 11.51
C THR A 123 -2.30 -19.51 10.35
N ASN A 124 -2.08 -18.77 9.26
CA ASN A 124 -1.32 -19.28 8.13
C ASN A 124 0.18 -19.23 8.45
N VAL A 125 0.80 -20.39 8.49
CA VAL A 125 2.25 -20.51 8.62
C VAL A 125 2.89 -20.10 7.29
N ARG A 126 3.63 -19.00 7.31
CA ARG A 126 4.42 -18.50 6.18
C ARG A 126 5.87 -18.36 6.65
N ASP A 127 6.59 -19.48 6.66
CA ASP A 127 7.99 -19.56 7.04
C ASP A 127 8.85 -20.11 5.89
N GLY A 128 10.12 -19.81 5.97
CA GLY A 128 11.12 -20.27 5.00
C GLY A 128 11.95 -19.15 4.37
N GLY A 129 13.25 -19.38 4.28
CA GLY A 129 14.20 -18.38 3.75
C GLY A 129 13.90 -17.95 2.31
N TRP A 130 13.42 -18.87 1.47
CA TRP A 130 13.05 -18.56 0.09
C TRP A 130 11.79 -17.68 -0.02
N LEU A 131 10.88 -17.74 0.95
CA LEU A 131 9.74 -16.82 1.01
C LEU A 131 10.23 -15.38 1.24
N ILE A 132 11.16 -15.19 2.17
CA ILE A 132 11.77 -13.87 2.41
C ILE A 132 12.45 -13.34 1.15
N VAL A 133 13.20 -14.20 0.45
CA VAL A 133 13.86 -13.81 -0.81
C VAL A 133 12.82 -13.39 -1.86
N SER A 134 11.71 -14.14 -1.99
CA SER A 134 10.65 -13.80 -2.95
C SER A 134 9.96 -12.49 -2.63
N GLU A 135 9.70 -12.19 -1.35
CA GLU A 135 9.12 -10.92 -0.89
C GLU A 135 10.07 -9.74 -1.17
N ILE A 136 11.38 -9.93 -0.94
CA ILE A 136 12.40 -8.91 -1.28
C ILE A 136 12.41 -8.64 -2.79
N LEU A 137 12.42 -9.67 -3.62
CA LEU A 137 12.43 -9.54 -5.08
C LEU A 137 11.14 -8.88 -5.60
N ALA A 138 9.98 -9.29 -5.10
CA ALA A 138 8.69 -8.70 -5.47
C ALA A 138 8.63 -7.22 -5.09
N THR A 139 9.04 -6.87 -3.85
CA THR A 139 9.08 -5.48 -3.38
C THR A 139 10.09 -4.66 -4.17
N ALA A 140 11.27 -5.19 -4.45
CA ALA A 140 12.28 -4.52 -5.27
C ALA A 140 11.78 -4.27 -6.70
N GLY A 141 11.08 -5.24 -7.31
CA GLY A 141 10.45 -5.10 -8.61
C GLY A 141 9.38 -4.01 -8.63
N LEU A 142 8.49 -4.00 -7.65
CA LEU A 142 7.47 -2.96 -7.50
C LEU A 142 8.10 -1.56 -7.38
N VAL A 143 9.05 -1.41 -6.46
CA VAL A 143 9.74 -0.13 -6.21
C VAL A 143 10.51 0.31 -7.45
N ALA A 144 11.23 -0.59 -8.12
CA ALA A 144 11.95 -0.28 -9.36
C ALA A 144 10.99 0.23 -10.44
N THR A 145 9.84 -0.42 -10.62
CA THR A 145 8.82 -0.03 -11.60
C THR A 145 8.30 1.38 -11.32
N ILE A 146 7.96 1.69 -10.06
CA ILE A 146 7.49 3.01 -9.64
C ILE A 146 8.55 4.09 -9.99
N PHE A 147 9.80 3.87 -9.58
CA PHE A 147 10.83 4.89 -9.78
C PHE A 147 11.30 5.01 -11.23
N ILE A 148 11.24 3.94 -12.04
CA ILE A 148 11.47 4.01 -13.48
C ILE A 148 10.37 4.87 -14.13
N ALA A 149 9.11 4.65 -13.78
CA ALA A 149 7.99 5.43 -14.30
C ALA A 149 8.12 6.92 -13.95
N ILE A 150 8.48 7.25 -12.70
CA ILE A 150 8.75 8.62 -12.26
C ILE A 150 9.88 9.25 -13.07
N ASN A 151 11.01 8.56 -13.25
CA ASN A 151 12.16 9.06 -13.98
C ASN A 151 11.89 9.29 -15.48
N GLN A 152 10.94 8.55 -16.06
CA GLN A 152 10.53 8.71 -17.46
C GLN A 152 9.48 9.81 -17.66
N GLY A 153 9.12 10.57 -16.61
CA GLY A 153 8.07 11.58 -16.67
C GLY A 153 6.67 11.03 -16.88
N ARG A 154 6.52 9.69 -16.72
CA ARG A 154 5.23 9.01 -16.90
C ARG A 154 4.35 9.06 -15.65
N SER A 155 4.83 9.65 -14.57
CA SER A 155 4.07 9.77 -13.32
C SER A 155 2.76 10.55 -13.49
N GLU A 156 2.71 11.50 -14.41
CA GLU A 156 1.49 12.25 -14.73
C GLU A 156 0.60 11.50 -15.74
N ASN A 157 1.18 10.62 -16.58
CA ASN A 157 0.46 9.92 -17.65
C ASN A 157 0.08 8.47 -17.30
N VAL A 158 0.67 7.90 -16.25
CA VAL A 158 0.31 6.53 -15.79
C VAL A 158 -0.90 6.57 -14.87
N PHE A 159 -1.19 7.73 -14.29
CA PHE A 159 -2.28 7.95 -13.33
C PHE A 159 -3.17 9.15 -13.70
N GLY A 160 -2.98 9.78 -14.87
CA GLY A 160 -3.79 10.86 -15.39
C GLY A 160 -4.53 10.48 -16.66
#